data_82997558eee89b79d1b6c3f908cd7e15
#
_entry.id   82997558eee89b79d1b6c3f908cd7e15
#
_cell.length_a   1.000
_cell.length_b   1.000
_cell.length_c   1.000
_cell.angle_alpha   90.00
_cell.angle_beta   90.00
_cell.angle_gamma   90.00
#
_symmetry.space_group_name_H-M   'P 1'
#
loop_
_entity.id
_entity.type
_entity.pdbx_description
1 polymer ?
#
loop_
_entity_poly.entity_id
_entity_poly.type
_entity_poly.pdbx_seq_one_letter_code
_entity_poly.pdbx_strand_id
1 'polypeptide(L)'
;MNVTLADSSNIPKLANLFNQYRIFYGEETDLQAVTGFLKSRFNNKDSVIIVAHEKSQMSGFIQLYPSFSSIGMQKIWVLNDLFVDSGFRRQNVARNLMNAAKKYAEETGALRIDLATQITNIFAQN
;
A
#
# COMPACT_ATOMS: atom_id res chain seq x y z
N MET A 1 11.93 3.25 12.29
CA MET A 1 10.89 2.77 11.35
C MET A 1 11.52 2.02 10.20
N ASN A 2 11.05 0.83 9.92
CA ASN A 2 11.50 0.05 8.76
C ASN A 2 10.42 0.04 7.70
N VAL A 3 10.81 0.31 6.45
CA VAL A 3 9.91 0.30 5.30
C VAL A 3 10.46 -0.72 4.30
N THR A 4 9.68 -1.75 4.00
CA THR A 4 10.14 -2.87 3.20
C THR A 4 9.06 -3.34 2.23
N LEU A 5 9.47 -4.01 1.16
CA LEU A 5 8.54 -4.74 0.30
C LEU A 5 7.90 -5.87 1.12
N ALA A 6 6.59 -5.99 1.02
CA ALA A 6 5.88 -7.08 1.68
C ALA A 6 5.97 -8.37 0.86
N ASP A 7 5.90 -9.48 1.56
CA ASP A 7 5.75 -10.80 0.97
C ASP A 7 4.65 -11.57 1.71
N SER A 8 4.45 -12.82 1.34
CA SER A 8 3.37 -13.63 1.92
C SER A 8 3.50 -13.83 3.44
N SER A 9 4.71 -13.72 3.99
CA SER A 9 4.91 -13.84 5.44
C SER A 9 4.30 -12.67 6.21
N ASN A 10 4.05 -11.55 5.54
CA ASN A 10 3.44 -10.37 6.17
C ASN A 10 1.91 -10.45 6.24
N ILE A 11 1.29 -11.46 5.61
CA ILE A 11 -0.17 -11.51 5.47
C ILE A 11 -0.90 -11.37 6.81
N PRO A 12 -0.55 -12.07 7.90
CA PRO A 12 -1.33 -11.94 9.13
C PRO A 12 -1.43 -10.50 9.64
N LYS A 13 -0.32 -9.78 9.72
CA LYS A 13 -0.33 -8.39 10.19
C LYS A 13 -0.93 -7.45 9.15
N LEU A 14 -0.62 -7.67 7.89
CA LEU A 14 -1.14 -6.86 6.80
C LEU A 14 -2.66 -7.02 6.67
N ALA A 15 -3.18 -8.24 6.84
CA ALA A 15 -4.62 -8.48 6.78
C ALA A 15 -5.37 -7.72 7.87
N ASN A 16 -4.83 -7.68 9.09
CA ASN A 16 -5.43 -6.90 10.16
C ASN A 16 -5.48 -5.42 9.83
N LEU A 17 -4.39 -4.89 9.32
CA LEU A 17 -4.30 -3.47 8.97
C LEU A 17 -5.18 -3.13 7.76
N PHE A 18 -5.21 -4.00 6.75
CA PHE A 18 -6.04 -3.85 5.57
C PHE A 18 -7.53 -3.90 5.93
N ASN A 19 -7.91 -4.77 6.87
CA ASN A 19 -9.27 -4.83 7.38
C ASN A 19 -9.67 -3.51 8.05
N GLN A 20 -8.79 -2.93 8.85
CA GLN A 20 -9.02 -1.61 9.46
C GLN A 20 -9.20 -0.52 8.40
N TYR A 21 -8.41 -0.56 7.34
CA TYR A 21 -8.50 0.35 6.20
C TYR A 21 -9.89 0.28 5.56
N ARG A 22 -10.40 -0.92 5.30
CA ARG A 22 -11.73 -1.11 4.74
C ARG A 22 -12.83 -0.61 5.67
N ILE A 23 -12.70 -0.87 6.96
CA ILE A 23 -13.64 -0.37 7.97
C ILE A 23 -13.64 1.17 7.98
N PHE A 24 -12.48 1.79 7.86
CA PHE A 24 -12.36 3.25 7.78
C PHE A 24 -13.17 3.81 6.60
N TYR A 25 -13.26 3.07 5.50
CA TYR A 25 -14.06 3.46 4.33
C TYR A 25 -15.51 2.96 4.37
N GLY A 26 -15.99 2.51 5.53
CA GLY A 26 -17.38 2.15 5.72
C GLY A 26 -17.73 0.71 5.41
N GLU A 27 -16.74 -0.14 5.15
CA GLU A 27 -16.98 -1.56 4.90
C GLU A 27 -17.09 -2.33 6.21
N GLU A 28 -17.76 -3.47 6.16
CA GLU A 28 -17.84 -4.36 7.32
C GLU A 28 -16.54 -5.14 7.49
N THR A 29 -16.26 -5.53 8.73
CA THR A 29 -15.12 -6.38 9.01
C THR A 29 -15.27 -7.73 8.29
N ASP A 30 -14.21 -8.17 7.63
CA ASP A 30 -14.19 -9.46 6.93
C ASP A 30 -12.74 -9.92 6.77
N LEU A 31 -12.15 -10.32 7.86
CA LEU A 31 -10.73 -10.69 7.88
C LEU A 31 -10.44 -11.87 6.97
N GLN A 32 -11.37 -12.81 6.84
CA GLN A 32 -11.19 -13.98 5.98
C GLN A 32 -11.12 -13.57 4.51
N ALA A 33 -12.03 -12.72 4.06
CA ALA A 33 -12.02 -12.22 2.68
C ALA A 33 -10.78 -11.38 2.40
N VAL A 34 -10.38 -10.53 3.33
CA VAL A 34 -9.17 -9.72 3.21
C VAL A 34 -7.94 -10.61 3.05
N THR A 35 -7.83 -11.64 3.88
CA THR A 35 -6.71 -12.58 3.82
C THR A 35 -6.66 -13.27 2.45
N GLY A 36 -7.80 -13.72 1.95
CA GLY A 36 -7.89 -14.34 0.63
C GLY A 36 -7.50 -13.40 -0.50
N PHE A 37 -7.96 -12.14 -0.43
CA PHE A 37 -7.60 -11.12 -1.40
C PHE A 37 -6.08 -10.90 -1.44
N LEU A 38 -5.45 -10.74 -0.29
CA LEU A 38 -4.01 -10.52 -0.20
C LEU A 38 -3.22 -11.73 -0.72
N LYS A 39 -3.64 -12.95 -0.36
CA LYS A 39 -3.02 -14.16 -0.88
C LYS A 39 -3.04 -14.19 -2.41
N SER A 40 -4.18 -13.81 -3.01
CA SER A 40 -4.31 -13.75 -4.47
C SER A 40 -3.36 -12.73 -5.08
N ARG A 41 -3.20 -11.56 -4.43
CA ARG A 41 -2.26 -10.53 -4.92
C ARG A 41 -0.83 -11.04 -4.94
N PHE A 42 -0.40 -11.70 -3.87
CA PHE A 42 0.96 -12.25 -3.81
C PHE A 42 1.15 -13.42 -4.77
N ASN A 43 0.18 -14.32 -4.85
CA ASN A 43 0.27 -15.47 -5.74
C ASN A 43 0.32 -15.07 -7.22
N ASN A 44 -0.51 -14.10 -7.61
CA ASN A 44 -0.60 -13.65 -9.00
C ASN A 44 0.46 -12.60 -9.35
N LYS A 45 1.16 -12.06 -8.36
CA LYS A 45 2.17 -11.01 -8.57
C LYS A 45 1.62 -9.85 -9.39
N ASP A 46 0.38 -9.45 -9.11
CA ASP A 46 -0.34 -8.41 -9.85
C ASP A 46 -0.41 -7.09 -9.08
N SER A 47 0.24 -7.01 -7.95
CA SER A 47 0.41 -5.76 -7.22
C SER A 47 1.73 -5.77 -6.46
N VAL A 48 2.11 -4.60 -5.96
CA VAL A 48 3.27 -4.44 -5.07
C VAL A 48 2.78 -3.77 -3.80
N ILE A 49 3.10 -4.36 -2.66
CA ILE A 49 2.73 -3.80 -1.36
C ILE A 49 4.01 -3.49 -0.61
N ILE A 50 4.10 -2.27 -0.09
CA ILE A 50 5.20 -1.82 0.75
C ILE A 50 4.62 -1.58 2.12
N VAL A 51 5.29 -2.07 3.16
CA VAL A 51 4.81 -1.98 4.54
C VAL A 51 5.81 -1.23 5.41
N ALA A 52 5.29 -0.53 6.40
CA ALA A 52 6.08 0.14 7.41
C ALA A 52 5.90 -0.58 8.74
N HIS A 53 7.00 -0.77 9.44
CA HIS A 53 7.02 -1.41 10.75
C HIS A 53 7.65 -0.49 11.78
N GLU A 54 7.09 -0.50 12.97
CA GLU A 54 7.69 0.10 14.15
C GLU A 54 7.86 -1.03 15.17
N LYS A 55 9.09 -1.51 15.36
CA LYS A 55 9.37 -2.71 16.15
C LYS A 55 8.58 -3.91 15.56
N SER A 56 7.74 -4.55 16.35
CA SER A 56 6.95 -5.72 15.89
C SER A 56 5.59 -5.35 15.31
N GLN A 57 5.22 -4.06 15.33
CA GLN A 57 3.92 -3.60 14.81
C GLN A 57 4.04 -3.08 13.40
N MET A 58 3.06 -3.45 12.56
CA MET A 58 2.93 -2.87 11.23
C MET A 58 2.17 -1.56 11.37
N SER A 59 2.82 -0.46 11.00
CA SER A 59 2.27 0.88 11.20
C SER A 59 1.53 1.42 9.99
N GLY A 60 1.79 0.88 8.81
CA GLY A 60 1.11 1.32 7.61
C GLY A 60 1.46 0.47 6.40
N PHE A 61 0.73 0.69 5.32
CA PHE A 61 1.03 0.04 4.04
C PHE A 61 0.65 0.94 2.87
N ILE A 62 1.25 0.64 1.72
CA ILE A 62 0.91 1.26 0.45
C ILE A 62 0.82 0.14 -0.59
N GLN A 63 -0.19 0.19 -1.46
CA GLN A 63 -0.34 -0.78 -2.53
C GLN A 63 -0.31 -0.11 -3.90
N LEU A 64 0.51 -0.63 -4.77
CA LEU A 64 0.69 -0.16 -6.13
C LEU A 64 0.20 -1.23 -7.11
N TYR A 65 -0.58 -0.81 -8.10
CA TYR A 65 -0.97 -1.68 -9.21
C TYR A 65 -0.21 -1.29 -10.48
N PRO A 66 0.24 -2.27 -11.26
CA PRO A 66 0.90 -1.97 -12.51
C PRO A 66 -0.11 -1.52 -13.58
N SER A 67 0.31 -0.58 -14.40
CA SER A 67 -0.46 -0.14 -15.55
C SER A 67 0.52 0.37 -16.62
N PHE A 68 -0.01 0.96 -17.69
CA PHE A 68 0.82 1.46 -18.77
C PHE A 68 0.33 2.81 -19.25
N SER A 69 1.26 3.65 -19.66
CA SER A 69 0.95 4.87 -20.38
C SER A 69 1.04 4.58 -21.88
N SER A 70 -0.08 4.70 -22.59
CA SER A 70 -0.07 4.49 -24.03
C SER A 70 0.71 5.59 -24.76
N ILE A 71 0.58 6.84 -24.30
CA ILE A 71 1.31 7.96 -24.91
C ILE A 71 2.80 7.82 -24.66
N GLY A 72 3.22 7.52 -23.44
CA GLY A 72 4.62 7.31 -23.09
C GLY A 72 5.18 5.97 -23.51
N MET A 73 4.32 5.02 -23.85
CA MET A 73 4.69 3.63 -24.20
C MET A 73 5.57 3.00 -23.14
N GLN A 74 5.24 3.26 -21.88
CA GLN A 74 6.02 2.77 -20.74
C GLN A 74 5.11 2.36 -19.61
N LYS A 75 5.66 1.51 -18.73
CA LYS A 75 5.00 1.11 -17.52
C LYS A 75 4.83 2.30 -16.58
N ILE A 76 3.72 2.30 -15.85
CA ILE A 76 3.48 3.19 -14.71
C ILE A 76 3.01 2.36 -13.53
N TRP A 77 3.09 2.93 -12.34
CA TRP A 77 2.46 2.38 -11.15
C TRP A 77 1.28 3.26 -10.76
N VAL A 78 0.19 2.64 -10.33
CA VAL A 78 -0.97 3.34 -9.77
C VAL A 78 -0.96 3.11 -8.27
N LEU A 79 -0.82 4.18 -7.48
CA LEU A 79 -0.95 4.11 -6.04
C LEU A 79 -2.44 4.06 -5.73
N ASN A 80 -2.93 2.87 -5.39
CA ASN A 80 -4.34 2.63 -5.17
C ASN A 80 -4.74 2.71 -3.70
N ASP A 81 -3.87 2.28 -2.79
CA ASP A 81 -4.18 2.21 -1.36
C ASP A 81 -3.00 2.74 -0.55
N LEU A 82 -3.33 3.52 0.48
CA LEU A 82 -2.38 4.01 1.45
C LEU A 82 -3.11 4.13 2.78
N PHE A 83 -2.62 3.49 3.81
CA PHE A 83 -3.24 3.55 5.13
C PHE A 83 -2.18 3.50 6.22
N VAL A 84 -2.39 4.30 7.25
CA VAL A 84 -1.55 4.34 8.44
C VAL A 84 -2.44 4.02 9.64
N ASP A 85 -1.99 3.08 10.46
CA ASP A 85 -2.67 2.73 11.70
C ASP A 85 -2.86 3.97 12.56
N SER A 86 -4.02 4.11 13.19
CA SER A 86 -4.39 5.31 13.96
C SER A 86 -3.40 5.65 15.07
N GLY A 87 -2.73 4.65 15.63
CA GLY A 87 -1.73 4.84 16.68
C GLY A 87 -0.41 5.42 16.17
N PHE A 88 -0.22 5.49 14.85
CA PHE A 88 1.04 5.94 14.24
C PHE A 88 0.87 7.14 13.32
N ARG A 89 -0.29 7.77 13.30
CA ARG A 89 -0.52 8.95 12.47
C ARG A 89 0.31 10.12 12.99
N ARG A 90 0.65 11.05 12.07
CA ARG A 90 1.49 12.23 12.34
C ARG A 90 2.93 11.89 12.74
N GLN A 91 3.38 10.70 12.38
CA GLN A 91 4.76 10.24 12.63
C GLN A 91 5.51 10.02 11.31
N ASN A 92 5.08 10.65 10.23
CA ASN A 92 5.70 10.58 8.90
C ASN A 92 5.65 9.20 8.25
N VAL A 93 4.77 8.30 8.70
CA VAL A 93 4.65 6.95 8.12
C VAL A 93 4.22 7.03 6.66
N ALA A 94 3.17 7.81 6.37
CA ALA A 94 2.68 7.98 4.99
C ALA A 94 3.76 8.55 4.08
N ARG A 95 4.51 9.56 4.56
CA ARG A 95 5.59 10.17 3.80
C ARG A 95 6.69 9.15 3.48
N ASN A 96 7.07 8.35 4.45
CA ASN A 96 8.11 7.33 4.26
C ASN A 96 7.65 6.24 3.30
N LEU A 97 6.38 5.83 3.39
CA LEU A 97 5.80 4.88 2.43
C LEU A 97 5.79 5.45 1.02
N MET A 98 5.40 6.72 0.87
CA MET A 98 5.39 7.37 -0.43
C MET A 98 6.79 7.50 -1.02
N ASN A 99 7.77 7.85 -0.19
CA ASN A 99 9.16 7.94 -0.66
C ASN A 99 9.68 6.57 -1.11
N ALA A 100 9.34 5.51 -0.39
CA ALA A 100 9.69 4.15 -0.78
C ALA A 100 9.02 3.75 -2.09
N ALA A 101 7.76 4.13 -2.31
CA ALA A 101 7.06 3.86 -3.55
C ALA A 101 7.71 4.58 -4.73
N LYS A 102 8.10 5.84 -4.56
CA LYS A 102 8.79 6.61 -5.59
C LYS A 102 10.12 5.97 -5.97
N LYS A 103 10.88 5.55 -4.97
CA LYS A 103 12.15 4.86 -5.19
C LYS A 103 11.93 3.55 -5.93
N TYR A 104 10.92 2.78 -5.54
CA TYR A 104 10.58 1.52 -6.21
C TYR A 104 10.21 1.76 -7.68
N ALA A 105 9.41 2.79 -7.95
CA ALA A 105 9.03 3.13 -9.33
C ALA A 105 10.26 3.48 -10.17
N GLU A 106 11.18 4.26 -9.63
CA GLU A 106 12.43 4.60 -10.32
C GLU A 106 13.28 3.35 -10.58
N GLU A 107 13.44 2.49 -9.58
CA GLU A 107 14.26 1.28 -9.69
C GLU A 107 13.67 0.27 -10.68
N THR A 108 12.36 0.27 -10.87
CA THR A 108 11.69 -0.63 -11.83
C THR A 108 11.49 0.00 -13.21
N GLY A 109 12.01 1.22 -13.42
CA GLY A 109 11.98 1.87 -14.73
C GLY A 109 10.60 2.39 -15.12
N ALA A 110 9.72 2.65 -14.16
CA ALA A 110 8.41 3.21 -14.46
C ALA A 110 8.50 4.68 -14.83
N LEU A 111 7.61 5.11 -15.72
CA LEU A 111 7.54 6.50 -16.15
C LEU A 111 7.12 7.42 -15.01
N ARG A 112 6.15 6.99 -14.19
CA ARG A 112 5.62 7.78 -13.08
C ARG A 112 4.75 6.93 -12.18
N ILE A 113 4.30 7.53 -11.07
CA ILE A 113 3.23 6.99 -10.23
C ILE A 113 2.02 7.90 -10.41
N ASP A 114 0.87 7.30 -10.76
CA ASP A 114 -0.40 7.99 -10.75
C ASP A 114 -1.11 7.71 -9.42
N LEU A 115 -1.84 8.68 -8.90
CA LEU A 115 -2.59 8.53 -7.66
C LEU A 115 -4.06 8.22 -7.97
N ALA A 116 -4.61 7.21 -7.30
CA ALA A 116 -6.04 6.99 -7.31
C ALA A 116 -6.75 8.12 -6.57
N THR A 117 -7.99 8.42 -6.94
CA THR A 117 -8.72 9.60 -6.45
C THR A 117 -8.86 9.64 -4.92
N GLN A 118 -9.06 8.46 -4.29
CA GLN A 118 -9.26 8.38 -2.84
C GLN A 118 -8.02 8.73 -2.01
N ILE A 119 -6.82 8.66 -2.62
CA ILE A 119 -5.56 8.84 -1.89
C ILE A 119 -5.40 10.27 -1.38
N THR A 120 -5.92 11.26 -2.09
CA THR A 120 -5.83 12.66 -1.66
C THR A 120 -6.49 12.89 -0.31
N ASN A 121 -7.59 12.17 -0.02
CA ASN A 121 -8.29 12.29 1.26
C ASN A 121 -7.44 11.73 2.40
N ILE A 122 -6.70 10.67 2.16
CA ILE A 122 -5.81 10.07 3.18
C ILE A 122 -4.68 11.03 3.53
N PHE A 123 -4.07 11.66 2.54
CA PHE A 123 -3.01 12.65 2.78
C PHE A 123 -3.52 13.83 3.60
N ALA A 124 -4.75 14.29 3.36
CA ALA A 124 -5.32 15.39 4.11
C ALA A 124 -5.53 15.04 5.59
N GLN A 125 -5.75 13.78 5.91
CA GLN A 125 -5.97 13.30 7.28
C GLN A 125 -4.67 12.95 8.01
N ASN A 126 -3.61 12.78 7.30
CA ASN A 126 -2.33 12.36 7.84
C ASN A 126 -1.42 13.57 8.03
#